data_7946a5b250e5f2d0b221be9fd61b7051
#
_entry.id   7946a5b250e5f2d0b221be9fd61b7051
#
_cell.length_a   1.000
_cell.length_b   1.000
_cell.length_c   1.000
_cell.angle_alpha   90.00
_cell.angle_beta   90.00
_cell.angle_gamma   90.00
#
_symmetry.space_group_name_H-M   'P 1'
#
loop_
_entity.id
_entity.type
_entity.pdbx_description
1 polymer ?
#
loop_
_entity_poly.entity_id
_entity_poly.type
_entity_poly.pdbx_seq_one_letter_code
_entity_poly.pdbx_strand_id
1 'polypeptide(L)'
;YADLELPETMARKMNFLRAGITLPAPADSAAAARLSELTTRMGSSYSSGLMEIDGEMVDHNELENIMRTSRDPEFLAHVWDGWRRAYDPEQMSTDYAEMVEIANQGARDLGFDNLAQMWLSNYDMPADEMEAEVERLWGQVEPLYQQLHCHVRANLNELYGDEIQAAEGPIRADLLGNMWAQSWASLSDVASVSESGPAYNLDDLLVDAGYDQHQMVETAESFFTSLGMEPLPDTFWERSLITQPRDRQVACHASAWNMDYEDDLRIKMCTRVNGDDFVTVHHELGHNFYQRAYNEQDVLFQTGAHDGFHEAIGDFIALSVTPEYLVQIGLLDEADMPDESADLSLLMDTALDKIAFLPFAVMMDQWRWQVLRGEITPEEYNEQWWALRESYQGIVPPTDR
;
A
#
# COMPACT_ATOMS: atom_id res chain seq x y z
N TYR A 1 -7.91 -28.87 -24.49
CA TYR A 1 -9.12 -28.33 -23.82
C TYR A 1 -9.52 -26.96 -24.38
N ALA A 2 -8.62 -26.22 -25.03
CA ALA A 2 -8.88 -24.88 -25.57
C ALA A 2 -10.04 -24.80 -26.58
N ASP A 3 -10.32 -25.90 -27.30
CA ASP A 3 -11.35 -25.98 -28.32
C ASP A 3 -12.69 -26.57 -27.83
N LEU A 4 -12.84 -26.78 -26.52
CA LEU A 4 -14.06 -27.33 -25.92
C LEU A 4 -15.03 -26.22 -25.52
N GLU A 5 -16.27 -26.35 -25.92
CA GLU A 5 -17.38 -25.57 -25.35
C GLU A 5 -17.62 -26.07 -23.89
N LEU A 6 -17.13 -25.31 -22.91
CA LEU A 6 -17.30 -25.63 -21.50
C LEU A 6 -18.52 -24.85 -20.94
N PRO A 7 -19.24 -25.43 -19.96
CA PRO A 7 -20.19 -24.65 -19.16
C PRO A 7 -19.46 -23.45 -18.51
N GLU A 8 -20.15 -22.32 -18.35
CA GLU A 8 -19.59 -21.06 -17.85
C GLU A 8 -18.75 -21.23 -16.57
N THR A 9 -19.30 -21.92 -15.56
CA THR A 9 -18.58 -22.20 -14.29
C THR A 9 -17.27 -22.98 -14.53
N MET A 10 -17.27 -23.94 -15.44
CA MET A 10 -16.08 -24.72 -15.76
C MET A 10 -15.06 -23.88 -16.53
N ALA A 11 -15.52 -23.06 -17.47
CA ALA A 11 -14.64 -22.13 -18.21
C ALA A 11 -13.98 -21.14 -17.25
N ARG A 12 -14.74 -20.59 -16.27
CA ARG A 12 -14.19 -19.70 -15.22
C ARG A 12 -13.16 -20.40 -14.35
N LYS A 13 -13.43 -21.63 -13.89
CA LYS A 13 -12.44 -22.44 -13.15
C LYS A 13 -11.17 -22.69 -13.94
N MET A 14 -11.28 -23.01 -15.23
CA MET A 14 -10.10 -23.19 -16.09
C MET A 14 -9.31 -21.90 -16.29
N ASN A 15 -10.00 -20.76 -16.33
CA ASN A 15 -9.33 -19.46 -16.40
C ASN A 15 -8.56 -19.15 -15.11
N PHE A 16 -9.15 -19.39 -13.95
CA PHE A 16 -8.43 -19.24 -12.66
C PHE A 16 -7.19 -20.11 -12.58
N LEU A 17 -7.26 -21.37 -13.00
CA LEU A 17 -6.08 -22.24 -13.07
C LEU A 17 -4.99 -21.71 -14.03
N ARG A 18 -5.39 -21.02 -15.10
CA ARG A 18 -4.47 -20.45 -16.09
C ARG A 18 -3.85 -19.15 -15.64
N ALA A 19 -4.63 -18.25 -15.05
CA ALA A 19 -4.24 -16.88 -14.69
C ALA A 19 -3.91 -16.68 -13.20
N GLY A 20 -4.15 -17.69 -12.35
CA GLY A 20 -3.99 -17.59 -10.89
C GLY A 20 -2.55 -17.66 -10.38
N ILE A 21 -1.56 -17.76 -11.26
CA ILE A 21 -0.14 -17.73 -10.89
C ILE A 21 0.36 -16.30 -11.09
N THR A 22 0.74 -15.63 -10.02
CA THR A 22 1.20 -14.22 -10.07
C THR A 22 2.42 -14.04 -10.98
N LEU A 23 3.43 -14.91 -10.87
CA LEU A 23 4.62 -14.91 -11.69
C LEU A 23 4.78 -16.28 -12.35
N PRO A 24 4.26 -16.49 -13.56
CA PRO A 24 4.38 -17.74 -14.26
C PRO A 24 5.80 -17.96 -14.76
N ALA A 25 6.35 -19.14 -14.51
CA ALA A 25 7.59 -19.57 -15.15
C ALA A 25 7.28 -20.38 -16.40
N PRO A 26 8.12 -20.34 -17.44
CA PRO A 26 8.05 -21.28 -18.57
C PRO A 26 8.23 -22.72 -18.09
N ALA A 27 7.87 -23.70 -18.95
CA ALA A 27 7.96 -25.12 -18.61
C ALA A 27 9.41 -25.63 -18.35
N ASP A 28 10.41 -24.78 -18.55
CA ASP A 28 11.82 -25.06 -18.24
C ASP A 28 12.07 -24.96 -16.73
N SER A 29 12.51 -26.06 -16.12
CA SER A 29 12.81 -26.12 -14.69
C SER A 29 13.95 -25.19 -14.24
N ALA A 30 14.91 -24.86 -15.13
CA ALA A 30 15.99 -23.93 -14.83
C ALA A 30 15.44 -22.49 -14.74
N ALA A 31 14.56 -22.10 -15.65
CA ALA A 31 13.89 -20.80 -15.63
C ALA A 31 12.99 -20.65 -14.38
N ALA A 32 12.26 -21.70 -14.00
CA ALA A 32 11.45 -21.70 -12.79
C ALA A 32 12.29 -21.53 -11.50
N ALA A 33 13.41 -22.24 -11.42
CA ALA A 33 14.35 -22.10 -10.30
C ALA A 33 14.97 -20.69 -10.27
N ARG A 34 15.33 -20.14 -11.43
CA ARG A 34 15.88 -18.79 -11.55
C ARG A 34 14.89 -17.72 -11.12
N LEU A 35 13.63 -17.84 -11.53
CA LEU A 35 12.56 -16.92 -11.10
C LEU A 35 12.40 -16.90 -9.57
N SER A 36 12.40 -18.08 -8.95
CA SER A 36 12.34 -18.21 -7.49
C SER A 36 13.57 -17.61 -6.80
N GLU A 37 14.76 -17.80 -7.37
CA GLU A 37 16.00 -17.18 -6.86
C GLU A 37 15.94 -15.66 -6.93
N LEU A 38 15.53 -15.09 -8.06
CA LEU A 38 15.42 -13.64 -8.28
C LEU A 38 14.44 -12.99 -7.29
N THR A 39 13.24 -13.53 -7.18
CA THR A 39 12.21 -12.99 -6.26
C THR A 39 12.64 -13.09 -4.81
N THR A 40 13.27 -14.21 -4.40
CA THR A 40 13.81 -14.38 -3.05
C THR A 40 14.93 -13.39 -2.76
N ARG A 41 15.86 -13.20 -3.71
CA ARG A 41 16.98 -12.27 -3.55
C ARG A 41 16.51 -10.82 -3.43
N MET A 42 15.63 -10.36 -4.31
CA MET A 42 15.06 -9.01 -4.26
C MET A 42 14.31 -8.77 -2.95
N GLY A 43 13.44 -9.69 -2.53
CA GLY A 43 12.72 -9.57 -1.26
C GLY A 43 13.63 -9.59 -0.03
N SER A 44 14.68 -10.41 -0.04
CA SER A 44 15.69 -10.43 1.02
C SER A 44 16.52 -9.14 1.07
N SER A 45 16.97 -8.63 -0.07
CA SER A 45 17.71 -7.38 -0.17
C SER A 45 16.89 -6.22 0.36
N TYR A 46 15.62 -6.12 -0.06
CA TYR A 46 14.70 -5.09 0.41
C TYR A 46 14.49 -5.15 1.94
N SER A 47 14.22 -6.35 2.46
CA SER A 47 13.92 -6.54 3.89
C SER A 47 15.12 -6.34 4.83
N SER A 48 16.34 -6.46 4.32
CA SER A 48 17.58 -6.35 5.10
C SER A 48 18.34 -5.05 4.88
N GLY A 49 17.79 -4.11 4.10
CA GLY A 49 18.41 -2.81 3.86
C GLY A 49 18.60 -2.02 5.16
N LEU A 50 19.81 -1.51 5.37
CA LEU A 50 20.17 -0.70 6.53
C LEU A 50 20.88 0.58 6.07
N MET A 51 20.62 1.67 6.77
CA MET A 51 21.31 2.95 6.60
C MET A 51 22.03 3.32 7.88
N GLU A 52 23.24 3.87 7.77
CA GLU A 52 23.96 4.42 8.94
C GLU A 52 23.52 5.88 9.19
N ILE A 53 23.03 6.15 10.40
CA ILE A 53 22.71 7.49 10.90
C ILE A 53 23.42 7.68 12.23
N ASP A 54 24.28 8.68 12.34
CA ASP A 54 25.03 9.02 13.55
C ASP A 54 25.85 7.85 14.17
N GLY A 55 26.30 6.90 13.31
CA GLY A 55 27.08 5.73 13.73
C GLY A 55 26.24 4.52 14.15
N GLU A 56 24.93 4.60 14.03
CA GLU A 56 24.00 3.50 14.26
C GLU A 56 23.38 3.01 12.94
N MET A 57 23.19 1.68 12.82
CA MET A 57 22.52 1.08 11.66
C MET A 57 21.02 1.08 11.89
N VAL A 58 20.31 1.77 11.02
CA VAL A 58 18.86 2.00 11.09
C VAL A 58 18.17 1.22 9.99
N ASP A 59 17.11 0.50 10.33
CA ASP A 59 16.30 -0.25 9.35
C ASP A 59 15.25 0.64 8.66
N HIS A 60 14.62 0.11 7.61
CA HIS A 60 13.67 0.88 6.83
C HIS A 60 12.42 1.28 7.62
N ASN A 61 12.03 0.54 8.68
CA ASN A 61 10.87 0.89 9.49
C ASN A 61 11.15 2.17 10.31
N GLU A 62 12.36 2.31 10.83
CA GLU A 62 12.75 3.53 11.55
C GLU A 62 13.01 4.68 10.56
N LEU A 63 13.56 4.41 9.37
CA LEU A 63 13.69 5.42 8.32
C LEU A 63 12.31 5.97 7.91
N GLU A 64 11.31 5.12 7.78
CA GLU A 64 9.93 5.53 7.50
C GLU A 64 9.36 6.38 8.64
N ASN A 65 9.59 5.99 9.90
CA ASN A 65 9.19 6.78 11.06
C ASN A 65 9.84 8.17 11.06
N ILE A 66 11.11 8.28 10.70
CA ILE A 66 11.81 9.57 10.54
C ILE A 66 11.13 10.41 9.45
N MET A 67 10.84 9.82 8.28
CA MET A 67 10.16 10.52 7.19
C MET A 67 8.79 11.07 7.63
N ARG A 68 8.07 10.32 8.46
CA ARG A 68 6.75 10.69 8.98
C ARG A 68 6.82 11.83 10.00
N THR A 69 7.80 11.83 10.88
CA THR A 69 7.83 12.69 12.07
C THR A 69 8.79 13.87 11.98
N SER A 70 9.85 13.79 11.18
CA SER A 70 10.80 14.88 11.03
C SER A 70 10.21 16.03 10.19
N ARG A 71 10.66 17.25 10.52
CA ARG A 71 10.38 18.47 9.74
C ARG A 71 11.68 19.18 9.32
N ASP A 72 12.82 18.53 9.44
CA ASP A 72 14.13 19.04 8.98
C ASP A 72 14.32 18.62 7.51
N PRO A 73 14.27 19.56 6.54
CA PRO A 73 14.31 19.23 5.11
C PRO A 73 15.66 18.70 4.63
N GLU A 74 16.77 19.03 5.30
CA GLU A 74 18.10 18.49 4.96
C GLU A 74 18.21 17.03 5.44
N PHE A 75 17.73 16.77 6.64
CA PHE A 75 17.69 15.42 7.20
C PHE A 75 16.71 14.50 6.43
N LEU A 76 15.52 15.01 6.07
CA LEU A 76 14.56 14.27 5.23
C LEU A 76 15.17 13.89 3.88
N ALA A 77 15.84 14.82 3.19
CA ALA A 77 16.53 14.52 1.92
C ALA A 77 17.62 13.46 2.10
N HIS A 78 18.40 13.55 3.19
CA HIS A 78 19.44 12.57 3.52
C HIS A 78 18.87 11.17 3.77
N VAL A 79 17.82 11.06 4.57
CA VAL A 79 17.15 9.79 4.86
C VAL A 79 16.49 9.21 3.60
N TRP A 80 15.81 10.04 2.83
CA TRP A 80 15.16 9.65 1.58
C TRP A 80 16.14 9.06 0.55
N ASP A 81 17.31 9.69 0.38
CA ASP A 81 18.36 9.21 -0.53
C ASP A 81 19.07 7.97 0.04
N GLY A 82 19.40 7.98 1.33
CA GLY A 82 20.09 6.89 2.00
C GLY A 82 19.28 5.58 1.98
N TRP A 83 17.98 5.65 2.20
CA TRP A 83 17.14 4.46 2.10
C TRP A 83 17.22 3.80 0.73
N ARG A 84 17.13 4.59 -0.34
CA ARG A 84 17.20 4.07 -1.72
C ARG A 84 18.54 3.45 -2.08
N ARG A 85 19.59 3.74 -1.30
CA ARG A 85 20.92 3.11 -1.43
C ARG A 85 21.14 1.95 -0.47
N ALA A 86 20.24 1.76 0.50
CA ALA A 86 20.39 0.72 1.52
C ALA A 86 20.27 -0.70 0.96
N TYR A 87 19.66 -0.87 -0.20
CA TYR A 87 19.63 -2.12 -0.97
C TYR A 87 20.19 -1.84 -2.37
N ASP A 88 21.11 -2.64 -2.83
CA ASP A 88 21.83 -2.46 -4.10
C ASP A 88 20.85 -2.17 -5.29
N PRO A 89 20.64 -0.91 -5.68
CA PRO A 89 19.62 -0.55 -6.69
C PRO A 89 19.99 -1.03 -8.09
N GLU A 90 21.29 -1.16 -8.43
CA GLU A 90 21.74 -1.66 -9.72
C GLU A 90 21.45 -3.16 -9.85
N GLN A 91 21.75 -3.93 -8.80
CA GLN A 91 21.43 -5.35 -8.77
C GLN A 91 19.91 -5.57 -8.75
N MET A 92 19.17 -4.77 -7.98
CA MET A 92 17.70 -4.84 -7.92
C MET A 92 17.07 -4.61 -9.31
N SER A 93 17.52 -3.60 -10.04
CA SER A 93 17.05 -3.30 -11.39
C SER A 93 17.37 -4.43 -12.37
N THR A 94 18.58 -4.98 -12.30
CA THR A 94 19.01 -6.12 -13.15
C THR A 94 18.15 -7.36 -12.87
N ASP A 95 17.94 -7.69 -11.59
CA ASP A 95 17.14 -8.83 -11.16
C ASP A 95 15.66 -8.68 -11.57
N TYR A 96 15.13 -7.47 -11.44
CA TYR A 96 13.76 -7.16 -11.84
C TYR A 96 13.57 -7.32 -13.36
N ALA A 97 14.51 -6.82 -14.17
CA ALA A 97 14.46 -6.97 -15.63
C ALA A 97 14.49 -8.46 -16.04
N GLU A 98 15.38 -9.26 -15.44
CA GLU A 98 15.45 -10.71 -15.71
C GLU A 98 14.16 -11.43 -15.24
N MET A 99 13.61 -11.06 -14.08
CA MET A 99 12.34 -11.58 -13.59
C MET A 99 11.20 -11.29 -14.58
N VAL A 100 11.10 -10.06 -15.09
CA VAL A 100 10.09 -9.65 -16.08
C VAL A 100 10.22 -10.48 -17.37
N GLU A 101 11.42 -10.71 -17.88
CA GLU A 101 11.64 -11.51 -19.07
C GLU A 101 11.15 -12.96 -18.90
N ILE A 102 11.54 -13.61 -17.79
CA ILE A 102 11.13 -14.98 -17.47
C ILE A 102 9.61 -15.08 -17.28
N ALA A 103 9.02 -14.17 -16.50
CA ALA A 103 7.58 -14.17 -16.25
C ALA A 103 6.75 -13.87 -17.51
N ASN A 104 7.22 -12.97 -18.38
CA ASN A 104 6.62 -12.73 -19.69
C ASN A 104 6.65 -13.96 -20.58
N GLN A 105 7.75 -14.73 -20.56
CA GLN A 105 7.79 -15.99 -21.30
C GLN A 105 6.78 -16.99 -20.73
N GLY A 106 6.66 -17.11 -19.41
CA GLY A 106 5.66 -17.95 -18.78
C GLY A 106 4.22 -17.54 -19.12
N ALA A 107 3.93 -16.23 -19.16
CA ALA A 107 2.62 -15.71 -19.57
C ALA A 107 2.31 -16.08 -21.05
N ARG A 108 3.30 -15.96 -21.94
CA ARG A 108 3.15 -16.39 -23.35
C ARG A 108 2.89 -17.89 -23.47
N ASP A 109 3.55 -18.73 -22.69
CA ASP A 109 3.31 -20.17 -22.66
C ASP A 109 1.89 -20.52 -22.19
N LEU A 110 1.27 -19.64 -21.39
CA LEU A 110 -0.13 -19.73 -20.96
C LEU A 110 -1.13 -19.09 -21.95
N GLY A 111 -0.65 -18.53 -23.08
CA GLY A 111 -1.48 -17.97 -24.14
C GLY A 111 -1.86 -16.51 -23.96
N PHE A 112 -1.10 -15.76 -23.18
CA PHE A 112 -1.21 -14.29 -23.07
C PHE A 112 -0.06 -13.63 -23.88
N ASP A 113 -0.22 -12.39 -24.28
CA ASP A 113 0.82 -11.65 -24.99
C ASP A 113 2.00 -11.31 -24.07
N ASN A 114 1.70 -10.97 -22.82
CA ASN A 114 2.64 -10.60 -21.77
C ASN A 114 2.01 -10.74 -20.39
N LEU A 115 2.79 -10.49 -19.34
CA LEU A 115 2.35 -10.60 -17.95
C LEU A 115 1.29 -9.55 -17.58
N ALA A 116 1.36 -8.32 -18.14
CA ALA A 116 0.36 -7.29 -17.90
C ALA A 116 -1.03 -7.74 -18.38
N GLN A 117 -1.13 -8.27 -19.61
CA GLN A 117 -2.38 -8.82 -20.12
C GLN A 117 -2.90 -9.97 -19.25
N MET A 118 -2.01 -10.84 -18.78
CA MET A 118 -2.40 -11.94 -17.90
C MET A 118 -2.98 -11.42 -16.58
N TRP A 119 -2.34 -10.47 -15.93
CA TRP A 119 -2.85 -9.90 -14.66
C TRP A 119 -4.18 -9.17 -14.86
N LEU A 120 -4.28 -8.33 -15.88
CA LEU A 120 -5.51 -7.59 -16.20
C LEU A 120 -6.69 -8.52 -16.58
N SER A 121 -6.42 -9.74 -17.09
CA SER A 121 -7.46 -10.70 -17.38
C SER A 121 -8.23 -11.23 -16.16
N ASN A 122 -7.76 -10.95 -14.95
CA ASN A 122 -8.43 -11.29 -13.70
C ASN A 122 -9.56 -10.32 -13.33
N TYR A 123 -9.63 -9.16 -14.00
CA TYR A 123 -10.69 -8.16 -13.81
C TYR A 123 -11.83 -8.41 -14.81
N ASP A 124 -12.69 -9.14 -14.79
CA ASP A 124 -13.87 -9.45 -15.64
C ASP A 124 -14.13 -8.46 -16.81
N MET A 125 -13.08 -7.89 -17.40
CA MET A 125 -13.10 -7.01 -18.58
C MET A 125 -11.81 -7.14 -19.40
N PRO A 126 -11.81 -6.77 -20.71
CA PRO A 126 -10.59 -6.71 -21.51
C PRO A 126 -9.53 -5.79 -20.92
N ALA A 127 -8.26 -6.12 -21.12
CA ALA A 127 -7.13 -5.38 -20.52
C ALA A 127 -7.12 -3.90 -20.92
N ASP A 128 -7.39 -3.59 -22.18
CA ASP A 128 -7.47 -2.22 -22.71
C ASP A 128 -8.67 -1.44 -22.16
N GLU A 129 -9.80 -2.11 -21.90
CA GLU A 129 -10.94 -1.49 -21.23
C GLU A 129 -10.63 -1.20 -19.76
N MET A 130 -9.90 -2.07 -19.06
CA MET A 130 -9.49 -1.84 -17.67
C MET A 130 -8.54 -0.65 -17.54
N GLU A 131 -7.58 -0.53 -18.44
CA GLU A 131 -6.68 0.63 -18.47
C GLU A 131 -7.43 1.95 -18.73
N ALA A 132 -8.34 1.93 -19.71
CA ALA A 132 -9.19 3.08 -20.01
C ALA A 132 -10.11 3.46 -18.82
N GLU A 133 -10.58 2.47 -18.07
CA GLU A 133 -11.42 2.69 -16.89
C GLU A 133 -10.61 3.32 -15.73
N VAL A 134 -9.39 2.85 -15.49
CA VAL A 134 -8.48 3.44 -14.49
C VAL A 134 -8.20 4.90 -14.81
N GLU A 135 -7.87 5.23 -16.08
CA GLU A 135 -7.67 6.62 -16.52
C GLU A 135 -8.96 7.46 -16.41
N ARG A 136 -10.09 6.88 -16.74
CA ARG A 136 -11.39 7.57 -16.61
C ARG A 136 -11.70 7.92 -15.15
N LEU A 137 -11.44 7.00 -14.24
CA LEU A 137 -11.64 7.20 -12.79
C LEU A 137 -10.69 8.26 -12.26
N TRP A 138 -9.42 8.20 -12.66
CA TRP A 138 -8.44 9.21 -12.31
C TRP A 138 -8.89 10.61 -12.77
N GLY A 139 -9.28 10.76 -14.03
CA GLY A 139 -9.75 12.04 -14.56
C GLY A 139 -10.96 12.63 -13.82
N GLN A 140 -11.74 11.83 -13.09
CA GLN A 140 -12.81 12.33 -12.22
C GLN A 140 -12.31 12.88 -10.89
N VAL A 141 -11.21 12.37 -10.37
CA VAL A 141 -10.64 12.73 -9.05
C VAL A 141 -9.52 13.77 -9.18
N GLU A 142 -8.84 13.80 -10.31
CA GLU A 142 -7.70 14.70 -10.58
C GLU A 142 -7.97 16.16 -10.19
N PRO A 143 -9.12 16.78 -10.50
CA PRO A 143 -9.38 18.17 -10.11
C PRO A 143 -9.37 18.39 -8.59
N LEU A 144 -9.83 17.41 -7.81
CA LEU A 144 -9.75 17.46 -6.34
C LEU A 144 -8.30 17.29 -5.87
N TYR A 145 -7.58 16.33 -6.43
CA TYR A 145 -6.16 16.14 -6.13
C TYR A 145 -5.33 17.38 -6.41
N GLN A 146 -5.56 18.06 -7.52
CA GLN A 146 -4.85 19.31 -7.86
C GLN A 146 -5.08 20.40 -6.82
N GLN A 147 -6.27 20.50 -6.22
CA GLN A 147 -6.55 21.45 -5.12
C GLN A 147 -5.79 21.05 -3.85
N LEU A 148 -5.81 19.75 -3.50
CA LEU A 148 -5.05 19.23 -2.36
C LEU A 148 -3.56 19.47 -2.54
N HIS A 149 -3.00 19.15 -3.71
CA HIS A 149 -1.60 19.39 -4.05
C HIS A 149 -1.21 20.87 -3.94
N CYS A 150 -2.07 21.76 -4.45
CA CYS A 150 -1.85 23.21 -4.36
C CYS A 150 -1.83 23.69 -2.90
N HIS A 151 -2.76 23.21 -2.09
CA HIS A 151 -2.86 23.53 -0.66
C HIS A 151 -1.63 23.05 0.12
N VAL A 152 -1.27 21.79 -0.02
CA VAL A 152 -0.09 21.20 0.66
C VAL A 152 1.19 21.88 0.22
N ARG A 153 1.37 22.14 -1.08
CA ARG A 153 2.54 22.85 -1.59
C ARG A 153 2.65 24.27 -0.99
N ALA A 154 1.56 25.01 -0.89
CA ALA A 154 1.55 26.36 -0.31
C ALA A 154 1.98 26.33 1.16
N ASN A 155 1.47 25.38 1.94
CA ASN A 155 1.85 25.25 3.36
C ASN A 155 3.31 24.77 3.53
N LEU A 156 3.79 23.88 2.69
CA LEU A 156 5.20 23.48 2.68
C LEU A 156 6.13 24.64 2.25
N ASN A 157 5.69 25.48 1.31
CA ASN A 157 6.43 26.67 0.96
C ASN A 157 6.46 27.69 2.11
N GLU A 158 5.36 27.89 2.81
CA GLU A 158 5.31 28.75 4.02
C GLU A 158 6.24 28.22 5.12
N LEU A 159 6.28 26.90 5.31
CA LEU A 159 7.11 26.25 6.33
C LEU A 159 8.60 26.31 6.00
N TYR A 160 8.98 26.05 4.74
CA TYR A 160 10.38 25.83 4.35
C TYR A 160 10.99 26.95 3.49
N GLY A 161 10.15 27.82 2.88
CA GLY A 161 10.58 28.87 1.97
C GLY A 161 10.93 28.37 0.57
N ASP A 162 11.07 29.34 -0.36
CA ASP A 162 11.28 29.09 -1.80
C ASP A 162 12.55 28.29 -2.14
N GLU A 163 13.58 28.32 -1.28
CA GLU A 163 14.83 27.61 -1.53
C GLU A 163 14.68 26.09 -1.35
N ILE A 164 13.76 25.65 -0.50
CA ILE A 164 13.49 24.24 -0.23
C ILE A 164 12.28 23.76 -1.01
N GLN A 165 11.16 24.46 -0.93
CA GLN A 165 9.93 24.17 -1.65
C GLN A 165 9.43 25.44 -2.35
N ALA A 166 9.48 25.45 -3.67
CA ALA A 166 8.99 26.59 -4.45
C ALA A 166 7.46 26.75 -4.32
N ALA A 167 7.00 28.00 -4.41
CA ALA A 167 5.57 28.33 -4.35
C ALA A 167 4.77 27.77 -5.55
N GLU A 168 5.43 27.50 -6.67
CA GLU A 168 4.84 26.95 -7.89
C GLU A 168 5.59 25.69 -8.34
N GLY A 169 4.94 24.87 -9.17
CA GLY A 169 5.53 23.65 -9.73
C GLY A 169 5.36 22.42 -8.84
N PRO A 170 6.21 21.40 -8.98
CA PRO A 170 6.10 20.15 -8.24
C PRO A 170 6.51 20.27 -6.77
N ILE A 171 6.07 19.33 -5.96
CA ILE A 171 6.51 19.18 -4.56
C ILE A 171 7.71 18.23 -4.50
N ARG A 172 8.68 18.53 -3.65
CA ARG A 172 9.78 17.59 -3.34
C ARG A 172 9.22 16.37 -2.58
N ALA A 173 9.49 15.18 -3.11
CA ALA A 173 8.91 13.92 -2.61
C ALA A 173 9.30 13.58 -1.17
N ASP A 174 10.47 14.02 -0.71
CA ASP A 174 10.97 13.80 0.64
C ASP A 174 10.24 14.62 1.72
N LEU A 175 9.50 15.67 1.32
CA LEU A 175 8.75 16.53 2.25
C LEU A 175 7.33 16.01 2.53
N LEU A 176 6.91 14.92 1.90
CA LEU A 176 5.53 14.44 1.93
C LEU A 176 5.26 13.37 3.00
N GLY A 177 6.17 13.24 3.96
CA GLY A 177 5.95 12.44 5.18
C GLY A 177 5.91 10.93 5.02
N ASN A 178 6.12 10.44 3.80
CA ASN A 178 6.14 9.02 3.48
C ASN A 178 7.22 8.74 2.43
N MET A 179 7.91 7.61 2.53
CA MET A 179 9.02 7.23 1.66
C MET A 179 8.63 7.14 0.18
N TRP A 180 7.38 6.76 -0.09
CA TRP A 180 6.81 6.64 -1.42
C TRP A 180 5.97 7.85 -1.81
N ALA A 181 5.77 8.83 -0.88
CA ALA A 181 4.84 9.94 -1.05
C ALA A 181 3.44 9.49 -1.53
N GLN A 182 3.00 8.34 -1.05
CA GLN A 182 1.72 7.71 -1.40
C GLN A 182 0.60 8.05 -0.40
N SER A 183 0.94 8.43 0.82
CA SER A 183 0.04 8.99 1.83
C SER A 183 0.69 10.24 2.40
N TRP A 184 -0.10 11.28 2.60
CA TRP A 184 0.34 12.55 3.19
C TRP A 184 -0.30 12.77 4.57
N ALA A 185 -0.91 11.75 5.15
CA ALA A 185 -1.63 11.82 6.43
C ALA A 185 -0.77 12.40 7.56
N SER A 186 0.54 12.10 7.58
CA SER A 186 1.48 12.64 8.56
C SER A 186 1.74 14.14 8.45
N LEU A 187 1.18 14.81 7.44
CA LEU A 187 1.25 16.27 7.25
C LEU A 187 0.00 17.00 7.76
N SER A 188 -0.87 16.35 8.53
CA SER A 188 -2.09 16.99 9.02
C SER A 188 -1.82 18.26 9.84
N ASP A 189 -0.71 18.31 10.57
CA ASP A 189 -0.22 19.48 11.30
C ASP A 189 0.20 20.64 10.36
N VAL A 190 0.78 20.33 9.21
CA VAL A 190 1.24 21.29 8.18
C VAL A 190 0.09 21.74 7.30
N ALA A 191 -0.78 20.82 6.90
CA ALA A 191 -1.88 21.06 5.96
C ALA A 191 -3.20 21.40 6.66
N SER A 192 -3.19 21.71 7.97
CA SER A 192 -4.38 22.04 8.73
C SER A 192 -5.19 23.19 8.09
N VAL A 193 -6.51 23.01 8.07
CA VAL A 193 -7.47 24.01 7.57
C VAL A 193 -8.20 24.73 8.73
N SER A 194 -7.89 24.37 9.98
CA SER A 194 -8.48 24.94 11.19
C SER A 194 -7.41 25.57 12.07
N GLU A 195 -7.66 26.79 12.58
CA GLU A 195 -6.78 27.43 13.57
C GLU A 195 -6.78 26.69 14.93
N SER A 196 -7.78 25.86 15.16
CA SER A 196 -7.95 25.09 16.41
C SER A 196 -7.20 23.74 16.39
N GLY A 197 -6.61 23.36 15.25
CA GLY A 197 -6.06 22.03 15.06
C GLY A 197 -7.13 20.93 14.90
N PRO A 198 -6.72 19.65 14.83
CA PRO A 198 -7.66 18.52 14.78
C PRO A 198 -8.49 18.46 16.06
N ALA A 199 -9.72 17.98 15.96
CA ALA A 199 -10.66 17.87 17.08
C ALA A 199 -10.16 16.93 18.19
N TYR A 200 -9.39 15.91 17.81
CA TYR A 200 -8.72 14.96 18.68
C TYR A 200 -7.46 14.42 17.99
N ASN A 201 -6.57 13.82 18.76
CA ASN A 201 -5.42 13.09 18.26
C ASN A 201 -5.57 11.62 18.64
N LEU A 202 -5.76 10.74 17.66
CA LEU A 202 -5.97 9.31 17.92
C LEU A 202 -4.73 8.64 18.53
N ASP A 203 -3.52 9.11 18.23
CA ASP A 203 -2.29 8.61 18.85
C ASP A 203 -2.35 8.85 20.38
N ASP A 204 -2.71 10.08 20.78
CA ASP A 204 -2.81 10.46 22.19
C ASP A 204 -3.91 9.67 22.89
N LEU A 205 -5.08 9.52 22.25
CA LEU A 205 -6.20 8.74 22.82
C LEU A 205 -5.81 7.28 23.09
N LEU A 206 -5.10 6.64 22.16
CA LEU A 206 -4.63 5.26 22.31
C LEU A 206 -3.60 5.13 23.44
N VAL A 207 -2.67 6.07 23.52
CA VAL A 207 -1.62 6.10 24.57
C VAL A 207 -2.25 6.36 25.93
N ASP A 208 -3.14 7.34 26.06
CA ASP A 208 -3.81 7.70 27.33
C ASP A 208 -4.74 6.59 27.83
N ALA A 209 -5.38 5.86 26.92
CA ALA A 209 -6.17 4.68 27.24
C ALA A 209 -5.32 3.45 27.59
N GLY A 210 -3.99 3.54 27.40
CA GLY A 210 -3.05 2.46 27.73
C GLY A 210 -3.08 1.29 26.75
N TYR A 211 -3.44 1.53 25.50
CA TYR A 211 -3.44 0.50 24.47
C TYR A 211 -2.04 -0.06 24.24
N ASP A 212 -1.99 -1.36 24.00
CA ASP A 212 -0.85 -2.02 23.37
C ASP A 212 -1.24 -2.56 21.98
N GLN A 213 -0.29 -3.12 21.27
CA GLN A 213 -0.47 -3.61 19.90
C GLN A 213 -1.53 -4.72 19.82
N HIS A 214 -1.60 -5.61 20.81
CA HIS A 214 -2.59 -6.67 20.86
C HIS A 214 -4.00 -6.12 21.11
N GLN A 215 -4.13 -5.15 22.00
CA GLN A 215 -5.42 -4.50 22.28
C GLN A 215 -5.96 -3.76 21.06
N MET A 216 -5.09 -3.20 20.20
CA MET A 216 -5.51 -2.61 18.92
C MET A 216 -6.14 -3.67 18.02
N VAL A 217 -5.52 -4.85 17.90
CA VAL A 217 -6.05 -5.96 17.09
C VAL A 217 -7.34 -6.54 17.71
N GLU A 218 -7.41 -6.70 19.04
CA GLU A 218 -8.62 -7.14 19.74
C GLU A 218 -9.79 -6.17 19.53
N THR A 219 -9.51 -4.87 19.52
CA THR A 219 -10.54 -3.85 19.25
C THR A 219 -11.05 -3.96 17.82
N ALA A 220 -10.16 -4.11 16.85
CA ALA A 220 -10.54 -4.32 15.45
C ALA A 220 -11.31 -5.64 15.26
N GLU A 221 -10.94 -6.74 15.92
CA GLU A 221 -11.74 -7.97 15.94
C GLU A 221 -13.15 -7.72 16.49
N SER A 222 -13.24 -6.92 17.59
CA SER A 222 -14.51 -6.60 18.21
C SER A 222 -15.48 -5.87 17.28
N PHE A 223 -14.97 -5.11 16.32
CA PHE A 223 -15.80 -4.51 15.26
C PHE A 223 -16.52 -5.61 14.47
N PHE A 224 -15.82 -6.63 14.00
CA PHE A 224 -16.43 -7.73 13.21
C PHE A 224 -17.36 -8.61 14.03
N THR A 225 -16.99 -8.91 15.27
CA THR A 225 -17.85 -9.70 16.15
C THR A 225 -19.13 -8.95 16.53
N SER A 226 -19.10 -7.62 16.59
CA SER A 226 -20.30 -6.78 16.78
C SER A 226 -21.28 -6.89 15.61
N LEU A 227 -20.79 -7.21 14.41
CA LEU A 227 -21.60 -7.48 13.21
C LEU A 227 -22.14 -8.93 13.17
N GLY A 228 -21.82 -9.76 14.19
CA GLY A 228 -22.26 -11.13 14.30
C GLY A 228 -21.35 -12.15 13.60
N MET A 229 -20.13 -11.78 13.27
CA MET A 229 -19.12 -12.68 12.75
C MET A 229 -18.43 -13.44 13.89
N GLU A 230 -17.99 -14.67 13.63
CA GLU A 230 -17.26 -15.47 14.62
C GLU A 230 -15.88 -14.85 14.91
N PRO A 231 -15.38 -14.92 16.15
CA PRO A 231 -14.03 -14.47 16.50
C PRO A 231 -12.95 -15.11 15.64
N LEU A 232 -11.80 -14.46 15.55
CA LEU A 232 -10.62 -15.04 14.92
C LEU A 232 -10.15 -16.27 15.67
N PRO A 233 -9.59 -17.30 14.97
CA PRO A 233 -9.17 -18.53 15.60
C PRO A 233 -7.95 -18.32 16.50
N ASP A 234 -7.73 -19.23 17.48
CA ASP A 234 -6.55 -19.19 18.35
C ASP A 234 -5.23 -19.16 17.56
N THR A 235 -5.21 -19.83 16.40
CA THR A 235 -4.05 -19.86 15.49
C THR A 235 -3.68 -18.49 14.93
N PHE A 236 -4.65 -17.58 14.77
CA PHE A 236 -4.39 -16.20 14.39
C PHE A 236 -3.50 -15.51 15.43
N TRP A 237 -3.88 -15.57 16.69
CA TRP A 237 -3.16 -14.95 17.80
C TRP A 237 -1.79 -15.56 18.06
N GLU A 238 -1.66 -16.87 17.85
CA GLU A 238 -0.40 -17.61 18.04
C GLU A 238 0.61 -17.37 16.92
N ARG A 239 0.16 -17.10 15.69
CA ARG A 239 0.99 -17.17 14.48
C ARG A 239 1.12 -15.86 13.73
N SER A 240 0.25 -14.88 13.98
CA SER A 240 0.36 -13.55 13.38
C SER A 240 1.61 -12.83 13.87
N LEU A 241 2.19 -12.02 12.98
CA LEU A 241 3.31 -11.16 13.30
C LEU A 241 2.80 -9.76 13.65
N ILE A 242 2.16 -9.64 14.81
CA ILE A 242 1.56 -8.39 15.30
C ILE A 242 2.66 -7.39 15.70
N THR A 243 3.71 -7.86 16.35
CA THR A 243 4.82 -7.01 16.80
C THR A 243 6.11 -7.29 16.02
N GLN A 244 6.98 -6.28 15.90
CA GLN A 244 8.27 -6.46 15.24
C GLN A 244 9.13 -7.51 15.99
N PRO A 245 9.60 -8.57 15.31
CA PRO A 245 10.48 -9.55 15.94
C PRO A 245 11.84 -8.93 16.27
N ARG A 246 12.44 -9.35 17.39
CA ARG A 246 13.74 -8.85 17.87
C ARG A 246 14.93 -9.67 17.36
N ASP A 247 14.67 -10.85 16.81
CA ASP A 247 15.67 -11.86 16.44
C ASP A 247 15.99 -11.87 14.94
N ARG A 248 15.26 -11.13 14.13
CA ARG A 248 15.42 -11.06 12.67
C ARG A 248 14.87 -9.77 12.08
N GLN A 249 15.40 -9.40 10.93
CA GLN A 249 14.85 -8.32 10.10
C GLN A 249 13.61 -8.79 9.32
N VAL A 250 12.60 -7.94 9.25
CA VAL A 250 11.37 -8.18 8.49
C VAL A 250 10.91 -6.89 7.82
N ALA A 251 10.31 -7.00 6.64
CA ALA A 251 9.56 -5.91 6.05
C ALA A 251 8.22 -5.79 6.78
N CYS A 252 7.98 -4.66 7.42
CA CYS A 252 6.84 -4.42 8.28
C CYS A 252 5.61 -3.87 7.55
N HIS A 253 5.59 -3.85 6.21
CA HIS A 253 4.36 -3.55 5.48
C HIS A 253 3.25 -4.48 5.92
N ALA A 254 2.11 -3.90 6.29
CA ALA A 254 0.93 -4.62 6.70
C ALA A 254 0.47 -5.58 5.60
N SER A 255 -0.02 -6.74 5.97
CA SER A 255 -0.57 -7.73 5.03
C SER A 255 -1.35 -8.80 5.78
N ALA A 256 -2.45 -9.25 5.18
CA ALA A 256 -3.29 -10.33 5.66
C ALA A 256 -3.11 -11.60 4.82
N TRP A 257 -3.14 -12.74 5.46
CA TRP A 257 -2.81 -14.03 4.86
C TRP A 257 -3.84 -15.10 5.20
N ASN A 258 -4.22 -15.89 4.21
CA ASN A 258 -5.00 -17.11 4.32
C ASN A 258 -4.08 -18.29 3.99
N MET A 259 -3.63 -19.02 5.01
CA MET A 259 -2.52 -19.97 4.87
C MET A 259 -2.96 -21.35 4.39
N ASP A 260 -4.17 -21.78 4.71
CA ASP A 260 -4.65 -23.13 4.42
C ASP A 260 -6.02 -23.16 3.72
N TYR A 261 -6.63 -22.00 3.48
CA TYR A 261 -7.98 -21.83 2.92
C TYR A 261 -9.08 -22.50 3.77
N GLU A 262 -8.79 -22.69 5.05
CA GLU A 262 -9.74 -23.16 6.06
C GLU A 262 -9.88 -22.09 7.14
N ASP A 263 -8.99 -22.07 8.14
CA ASP A 263 -9.05 -21.13 9.27
C ASP A 263 -7.66 -20.70 9.82
N ASP A 264 -6.55 -21.00 9.13
CA ASP A 264 -5.23 -20.46 9.49
C ASP A 264 -5.04 -19.09 8.83
N LEU A 265 -5.71 -18.09 9.42
CA LEU A 265 -5.60 -16.70 9.03
C LEU A 265 -4.50 -16.01 9.82
N ARG A 266 -3.81 -15.05 9.21
CA ARG A 266 -2.74 -14.29 9.86
C ARG A 266 -2.68 -12.87 9.34
N ILE A 267 -2.16 -11.96 10.18
CA ILE A 267 -1.64 -10.67 9.73
C ILE A 267 -0.13 -10.63 9.97
N LYS A 268 0.55 -9.86 9.14
CA LYS A 268 1.93 -9.46 9.34
C LYS A 268 1.98 -7.94 9.27
N MET A 269 2.18 -7.31 10.42
CA MET A 269 2.53 -5.89 10.50
C MET A 269 3.31 -5.68 11.81
N CYS A 270 4.22 -4.73 11.82
CA CYS A 270 4.96 -4.39 13.04
C CYS A 270 4.20 -3.27 13.77
N THR A 271 3.02 -3.59 14.26
CA THR A 271 2.05 -2.64 14.82
C THR A 271 2.70 -1.74 15.87
N ARG A 272 2.49 -0.45 15.73
CA ARG A 272 2.83 0.59 16.70
C ARG A 272 1.54 1.14 17.30
N VAL A 273 1.62 1.70 18.49
CA VAL A 273 0.47 2.34 19.12
C VAL A 273 0.34 3.76 18.56
N ASN A 274 -0.38 3.88 17.47
CA ASN A 274 -0.72 5.14 16.80
C ASN A 274 -2.02 4.99 15.99
N GLY A 275 -2.59 6.10 15.55
CA GLY A 275 -3.85 6.14 14.82
C GLY A 275 -3.76 5.49 13.43
N ASP A 276 -2.64 5.69 12.73
CA ASP A 276 -2.41 5.12 11.39
C ASP A 276 -2.46 3.59 11.45
N ASP A 277 -1.72 2.99 12.39
CA ASP A 277 -1.70 1.55 12.57
C ASP A 277 -3.03 1.01 13.11
N PHE A 278 -3.75 1.79 13.92
CA PHE A 278 -5.09 1.41 14.40
C PHE A 278 -6.08 1.27 13.22
N VAL A 279 -6.08 2.24 12.30
CA VAL A 279 -6.89 2.18 11.07
C VAL A 279 -6.43 1.03 10.17
N THR A 280 -5.12 0.85 10.01
CA THR A 280 -4.52 -0.23 9.21
C THR A 280 -4.90 -1.61 9.74
N VAL A 281 -4.92 -1.83 11.06
CA VAL A 281 -5.36 -3.11 11.65
C VAL A 281 -6.80 -3.42 11.26
N HIS A 282 -7.70 -2.44 11.24
CA HIS A 282 -9.09 -2.62 10.79
C HIS A 282 -9.13 -3.02 9.31
N HIS A 283 -8.30 -2.39 8.46
CA HIS A 283 -8.15 -2.75 7.05
C HIS A 283 -7.68 -4.21 6.88
N GLU A 284 -6.59 -4.61 7.55
CA GLU A 284 -6.05 -5.96 7.45
C GLU A 284 -7.01 -7.04 7.94
N LEU A 285 -7.74 -6.77 9.02
CA LEU A 285 -8.79 -7.68 9.46
C LEU A 285 -9.97 -7.72 8.47
N GLY A 286 -10.26 -6.63 7.75
CA GLY A 286 -11.18 -6.63 6.62
C GLY A 286 -10.83 -7.71 5.59
N HIS A 287 -9.55 -7.82 5.24
CA HIS A 287 -9.06 -8.91 4.40
C HIS A 287 -9.29 -10.28 5.02
N ASN A 288 -8.92 -10.49 6.30
CA ASN A 288 -9.07 -11.79 6.96
C ASN A 288 -10.54 -12.23 7.06
N PHE A 289 -11.46 -11.34 7.39
CA PHE A 289 -12.88 -11.68 7.44
C PHE A 289 -13.48 -11.92 6.06
N TYR A 290 -12.99 -11.24 5.02
CA TYR A 290 -13.36 -11.54 3.64
C TYR A 290 -12.79 -12.90 3.20
N GLN A 291 -11.57 -13.24 3.56
CA GLN A 291 -10.98 -14.57 3.34
C GLN A 291 -11.86 -15.67 3.94
N ARG A 292 -12.31 -15.52 5.18
CA ARG A 292 -13.23 -16.48 5.82
C ARG A 292 -14.54 -16.63 5.06
N ALA A 293 -15.08 -15.52 4.53
CA ALA A 293 -16.34 -15.54 3.81
C ALA A 293 -16.26 -16.36 2.51
N TYR A 294 -15.14 -16.35 1.80
CA TYR A 294 -14.99 -17.15 0.58
C TYR A 294 -14.38 -18.54 0.80
N ASN A 295 -13.84 -18.86 1.98
CA ASN A 295 -13.32 -20.20 2.29
C ASN A 295 -14.40 -21.29 2.21
N GLU A 296 -15.67 -20.93 2.35
CA GLU A 296 -16.81 -21.85 2.18
C GLU A 296 -17.16 -22.14 0.71
N GLN A 297 -16.51 -21.45 -0.25
CA GLN A 297 -16.79 -21.65 -1.68
C GLN A 297 -16.10 -22.92 -2.22
N ASP A 298 -16.43 -23.29 -3.46
CA ASP A 298 -15.69 -24.34 -4.18
C ASP A 298 -14.22 -23.97 -4.28
N VAL A 299 -13.33 -24.95 -4.14
CA VAL A 299 -11.85 -24.78 -3.99
C VAL A 299 -11.23 -23.78 -4.98
N LEU A 300 -11.68 -23.71 -6.22
CA LEU A 300 -11.17 -22.75 -7.21
C LEU A 300 -11.82 -21.36 -7.13
N PHE A 301 -12.78 -21.20 -6.24
CA PHE A 301 -13.43 -19.92 -5.94
C PHE A 301 -13.11 -19.43 -4.50
N GLN A 302 -12.21 -20.08 -3.80
CA GLN A 302 -11.70 -19.65 -2.48
C GLN A 302 -10.69 -18.51 -2.66
N THR A 303 -11.13 -17.45 -3.31
CA THR A 303 -10.35 -16.23 -3.56
C THR A 303 -11.30 -15.03 -3.63
N GLY A 304 -10.77 -13.81 -3.47
CA GLY A 304 -11.53 -12.59 -3.69
C GLY A 304 -12.02 -12.48 -5.15
N ALA A 305 -12.97 -11.61 -5.38
CA ALA A 305 -13.48 -11.35 -6.74
C ALA A 305 -12.33 -10.90 -7.67
N HIS A 306 -11.50 -9.98 -7.19
CA HIS A 306 -10.22 -9.54 -7.74
C HIS A 306 -9.48 -8.70 -6.69
N ASP A 307 -8.22 -8.37 -6.92
CA ASP A 307 -7.37 -7.67 -5.94
C ASP A 307 -7.97 -6.31 -5.54
N GLY A 308 -8.43 -5.50 -6.49
CA GLY A 308 -9.04 -4.20 -6.21
C GLY A 308 -10.32 -4.30 -5.36
N PHE A 309 -11.09 -5.40 -5.46
CA PHE A 309 -12.24 -5.61 -4.59
C PHE A 309 -11.82 -6.04 -3.18
N HIS A 310 -10.72 -6.77 -3.08
CA HIS A 310 -10.15 -7.17 -1.79
C HIS A 310 -9.68 -5.93 -1.01
N GLU A 311 -8.97 -5.02 -1.68
CA GLU A 311 -8.56 -3.74 -1.13
C GLU A 311 -9.75 -2.83 -0.77
N ALA A 312 -10.79 -2.80 -1.62
CA ALA A 312 -11.99 -2.01 -1.35
C ALA A 312 -12.72 -2.45 -0.06
N ILE A 313 -12.70 -3.73 0.26
CA ILE A 313 -13.27 -4.24 1.53
C ILE A 313 -12.42 -3.79 2.71
N GLY A 314 -11.09 -3.91 2.65
CA GLY A 314 -10.19 -3.41 3.68
C GLY A 314 -10.40 -1.92 3.95
N ASP A 315 -10.41 -1.10 2.90
CA ASP A 315 -10.64 0.34 2.99
C ASP A 315 -12.04 0.70 3.48
N PHE A 316 -13.07 -0.04 3.07
CA PHE A 316 -14.44 0.18 3.57
C PHE A 316 -14.52 0.00 5.09
N ILE A 317 -13.85 -1.01 5.63
CA ILE A 317 -13.76 -1.23 7.08
C ILE A 317 -12.92 -0.14 7.74
N ALA A 318 -11.77 0.22 7.18
CA ALA A 318 -10.92 1.31 7.69
C ALA A 318 -11.67 2.64 7.80
N LEU A 319 -12.51 2.98 6.83
CA LEU A 319 -13.37 4.17 6.85
C LEU A 319 -14.46 4.13 7.95
N SER A 320 -14.70 2.98 8.58
CA SER A 320 -15.62 2.87 9.72
C SER A 320 -15.00 3.34 11.04
N VAL A 321 -13.70 3.64 11.08
CA VAL A 321 -13.03 4.24 12.24
C VAL A 321 -13.36 5.74 12.28
N THR A 322 -14.59 6.04 12.70
CA THR A 322 -15.15 7.40 12.82
C THR A 322 -15.16 7.88 14.26
N PRO A 323 -15.36 9.19 14.53
CA PRO A 323 -15.53 9.69 15.90
C PRO A 323 -16.63 8.94 16.68
N GLU A 324 -17.75 8.61 16.02
CA GLU A 324 -18.85 7.85 16.65
C GLU A 324 -18.39 6.44 17.05
N TYR A 325 -17.58 5.79 16.21
CA TYR A 325 -17.00 4.50 16.55
C TYR A 325 -16.04 4.62 17.75
N LEU A 326 -15.21 5.66 17.79
CA LEU A 326 -14.29 5.89 18.91
C LEU A 326 -15.05 6.14 20.22
N VAL A 327 -16.18 6.85 20.17
CA VAL A 327 -17.08 7.00 21.35
C VAL A 327 -17.68 5.65 21.74
N GLN A 328 -18.14 4.87 20.77
CA GLN A 328 -18.76 3.57 21.03
C GLN A 328 -17.81 2.59 21.74
N ILE A 329 -16.52 2.62 21.39
CA ILE A 329 -15.49 1.78 22.02
C ILE A 329 -14.85 2.41 23.27
N GLY A 330 -15.23 3.63 23.62
CA GLY A 330 -14.78 4.35 24.81
C GLY A 330 -13.38 4.96 24.71
N LEU A 331 -12.88 5.17 23.50
CA LEU A 331 -11.63 5.91 23.25
C LEU A 331 -11.84 7.43 23.19
N LEU A 332 -13.02 7.89 22.82
CA LEU A 332 -13.38 9.30 22.77
C LEU A 332 -14.59 9.54 23.66
N ASP A 333 -14.58 10.62 24.45
CA ASP A 333 -15.77 11.03 25.22
C ASP A 333 -16.79 11.70 24.29
N GLU A 334 -18.10 11.46 24.52
CA GLU A 334 -19.18 12.08 23.74
C GLU A 334 -19.12 13.62 23.79
N ALA A 335 -18.56 14.18 24.88
CA ALA A 335 -18.39 15.62 25.03
C ALA A 335 -17.28 16.22 24.16
N ASP A 336 -16.35 15.37 23.68
CA ASP A 336 -15.22 15.76 22.85
C ASP A 336 -15.45 15.38 21.37
N MET A 337 -16.69 14.99 21.03
CA MET A 337 -17.08 14.76 19.65
C MET A 337 -16.86 16.01 18.79
N PRO A 338 -16.28 15.89 17.59
CA PRO A 338 -16.12 16.99 16.65
C PRO A 338 -17.43 17.71 16.39
N ASP A 339 -17.38 19.03 16.30
CA ASP A 339 -18.48 19.85 15.79
C ASP A 339 -18.35 20.05 14.26
N GLU A 340 -19.33 20.70 13.64
CA GLU A 340 -19.31 20.96 12.18
C GLU A 340 -18.04 21.72 11.71
N SER A 341 -17.36 22.45 12.59
CA SER A 341 -16.13 23.17 12.25
C SER A 341 -14.90 22.23 12.21
N ALA A 342 -14.94 21.16 12.96
CA ALA A 342 -13.91 20.12 12.98
C ALA A 342 -14.09 19.07 11.86
N ASP A 343 -15.28 18.96 11.26
CA ASP A 343 -15.54 18.07 10.11
C ASP A 343 -14.61 18.36 8.94
N LEU A 344 -14.29 19.64 8.70
CA LEU A 344 -13.39 20.02 7.63
C LEU A 344 -11.97 19.52 7.86
N SER A 345 -11.49 19.49 9.12
CA SER A 345 -10.18 18.93 9.46
C SER A 345 -10.16 17.42 9.24
N LEU A 346 -11.18 16.69 9.65
CA LEU A 346 -11.30 15.24 9.43
C LEU A 346 -11.37 14.89 7.93
N LEU A 347 -12.10 15.71 7.16
CA LEU A 347 -12.13 15.56 5.69
C LEU A 347 -10.77 15.86 5.06
N MET A 348 -10.01 16.82 5.60
CA MET A 348 -8.66 17.10 5.15
C MET A 348 -7.72 15.92 5.46
N ASP A 349 -7.77 15.35 6.66
CA ASP A 349 -6.99 14.18 7.04
C ASP A 349 -7.31 12.99 6.11
N THR A 350 -8.59 12.75 5.83
CA THR A 350 -9.03 11.74 4.86
C THR A 350 -8.49 12.03 3.46
N ALA A 351 -8.48 13.29 3.04
CA ALA A 351 -7.96 13.66 1.71
C ALA A 351 -6.44 13.49 1.63
N LEU A 352 -5.70 13.85 2.69
CA LEU A 352 -4.25 13.64 2.77
C LEU A 352 -3.86 12.16 2.70
N ASP A 353 -4.71 11.27 3.18
CA ASP A 353 -4.50 9.82 3.04
C ASP A 353 -5.03 9.29 1.69
N LYS A 354 -6.33 9.33 1.48
CA LYS A 354 -7.00 8.61 0.38
C LYS A 354 -6.88 9.30 -0.97
N ILE A 355 -7.00 10.64 -1.04
CA ILE A 355 -6.89 11.37 -2.32
C ILE A 355 -5.43 11.46 -2.78
N ALA A 356 -4.48 11.62 -1.86
CA ALA A 356 -3.05 11.61 -2.18
C ALA A 356 -2.56 10.26 -2.73
N PHE A 357 -3.19 9.15 -2.31
CA PHE A 357 -2.85 7.80 -2.77
C PHE A 357 -3.21 7.54 -4.24
N LEU A 358 -4.33 8.07 -4.73
CA LEU A 358 -4.88 7.71 -6.03
C LEU A 358 -3.92 7.95 -7.22
N PRO A 359 -3.25 9.11 -7.37
CA PRO A 359 -2.31 9.30 -8.47
C PRO A 359 -1.06 8.40 -8.36
N PHE A 360 -0.65 8.03 -7.14
CA PHE A 360 0.40 7.04 -6.94
C PHE A 360 -0.01 5.66 -7.46
N ALA A 361 -1.22 5.20 -7.14
CA ALA A 361 -1.73 3.92 -7.60
C ALA A 361 -1.79 3.87 -9.14
N VAL A 362 -2.37 4.90 -9.78
CA VAL A 362 -2.46 4.97 -11.24
C VAL A 362 -1.08 4.98 -11.90
N MET A 363 -0.14 5.83 -11.43
CA MET A 363 1.18 5.89 -12.04
C MET A 363 1.98 4.60 -11.85
N MET A 364 1.80 3.91 -10.71
CA MET A 364 2.42 2.62 -10.44
C MET A 364 1.95 1.56 -11.45
N ASP A 365 0.66 1.49 -11.69
CA ASP A 365 0.08 0.58 -12.68
C ASP A 365 0.53 0.93 -14.09
N GLN A 366 0.50 2.19 -14.48
CA GLN A 366 0.97 2.65 -15.78
C GLN A 366 2.44 2.30 -16.02
N TRP A 367 3.32 2.56 -15.05
CA TRP A 367 4.72 2.20 -15.14
C TRP A 367 4.91 0.69 -15.29
N ARG A 368 4.24 -0.09 -14.45
CA ARG A 368 4.35 -1.54 -14.40
C ARG A 368 3.84 -2.20 -15.69
N TRP A 369 2.68 -1.74 -16.20
CA TRP A 369 2.14 -2.26 -17.46
C TRP A 369 3.07 -1.98 -18.64
N GLN A 370 3.63 -0.77 -18.74
CA GLN A 370 4.57 -0.41 -19.80
C GLN A 370 5.86 -1.21 -19.71
N VAL A 371 6.41 -1.44 -18.53
CA VAL A 371 7.56 -2.32 -18.31
C VAL A 371 7.25 -3.75 -18.74
N LEU A 372 6.12 -4.31 -18.30
CA LEU A 372 5.72 -5.68 -18.63
C LEU A 372 5.41 -5.89 -20.11
N ARG A 373 5.05 -4.83 -20.84
CA ARG A 373 4.89 -4.85 -22.31
C ARG A 373 6.19 -4.63 -23.04
N GLY A 374 7.26 -4.23 -22.35
CA GLY A 374 8.55 -3.87 -22.95
C GLY A 374 8.54 -2.49 -23.64
N GLU A 375 7.61 -1.63 -23.28
CA GLU A 375 7.52 -0.24 -23.75
C GLU A 375 8.52 0.66 -23.01
N ILE A 376 8.89 0.29 -21.77
CA ILE A 376 9.96 0.90 -20.96
C ILE A 376 11.06 -0.13 -20.81
N THR A 377 12.26 0.20 -21.28
CA THR A 377 13.44 -0.66 -21.16
C THR A 377 14.12 -0.55 -19.79
N PRO A 378 14.94 -1.53 -19.38
CA PRO A 378 15.63 -1.48 -18.08
C PRO A 378 16.48 -0.21 -17.87
N GLU A 379 17.05 0.34 -18.93
CA GLU A 379 17.85 1.56 -18.90
C GLU A 379 16.98 2.81 -18.64
N GLU A 380 15.69 2.73 -18.96
CA GLU A 380 14.72 3.83 -18.82
C GLU A 380 13.88 3.75 -17.54
N TYR A 381 14.00 2.67 -16.75
CA TYR A 381 13.15 2.43 -15.57
C TYR A 381 13.05 3.62 -14.64
N ASN A 382 14.17 4.21 -14.25
CA ASN A 382 14.18 5.33 -13.31
C ASN A 382 13.69 6.62 -13.95
N GLU A 383 14.08 6.92 -15.20
CA GLU A 383 13.65 8.12 -15.92
C GLU A 383 12.12 8.12 -16.11
N GLN A 384 11.56 7.02 -16.61
CA GLN A 384 10.13 6.91 -16.87
C GLN A 384 9.31 6.86 -15.56
N TRP A 385 9.86 6.25 -14.51
CA TRP A 385 9.26 6.32 -13.18
C TRP A 385 9.07 7.77 -12.72
N TRP A 386 10.09 8.58 -12.79
CA TRP A 386 10.01 9.97 -12.34
C TRP A 386 9.18 10.85 -13.28
N ALA A 387 9.19 10.59 -14.57
CA ALA A 387 8.32 11.27 -15.53
C ALA A 387 6.83 11.02 -15.20
N LEU A 388 6.46 9.79 -14.87
CA LEU A 388 5.10 9.46 -14.43
C LEU A 388 4.77 10.05 -13.06
N ARG A 389 5.72 10.03 -12.10
CA ARG A 389 5.55 10.67 -10.79
C ARG A 389 5.28 12.17 -10.91
N GLU A 390 6.02 12.86 -11.77
CA GLU A 390 5.79 14.27 -12.02
C GLU A 390 4.45 14.51 -12.72
N SER A 391 4.10 13.68 -13.71
CA SER A 391 2.85 13.82 -14.46
C SER A 391 1.59 13.59 -13.63
N TYR A 392 1.54 12.48 -12.84
CA TYR A 392 0.35 12.12 -12.06
C TYR A 392 0.31 12.76 -10.68
N GLN A 393 1.46 12.76 -9.97
CA GLN A 393 1.52 13.24 -8.60
C GLN A 393 2.03 14.68 -8.47
N GLY A 394 2.60 15.28 -9.53
CA GLY A 394 3.21 16.61 -9.45
C GLY A 394 4.37 16.67 -8.45
N ILE A 395 5.18 15.60 -8.34
CA ILE A 395 6.29 15.52 -7.40
C ILE A 395 7.62 15.22 -8.08
N VAL A 396 8.71 15.67 -7.47
CA VAL A 396 10.08 15.49 -7.96
C VAL A 396 10.99 14.96 -6.86
N PRO A 397 12.09 14.26 -7.19
CA PRO A 397 13.06 13.84 -6.17
C PRO A 397 13.79 15.06 -5.58
N PRO A 398 14.30 14.98 -4.33
CA PRO A 398 15.06 16.07 -3.70
C PRO A 398 16.44 16.29 -4.35
N THR A 399 16.94 15.31 -5.09
CA THR A 399 18.26 15.31 -5.74
C THR A 399 18.13 14.86 -7.18
N ASP A 400 19.04 15.29 -8.06
CA ASP A 400 19.11 14.80 -9.44
C ASP A 400 19.29 13.28 -9.47
N ARG A 401 18.43 12.58 -10.24
CA ARG A 401 18.43 11.11 -10.38
C ARG A 401 18.21 10.69 -11.83
#